data_8f7207bc3b729b377eabb40d1e9cd707
#
_entry.id   8f7207bc3b729b377eabb40d1e9cd707
#
_cell.length_a   1.000
_cell.length_b   1.000
_cell.length_c   1.000
_cell.angle_alpha   90.00
_cell.angle_beta   90.00
_cell.angle_gamma   90.00
#
_symmetry.space_group_name_H-M   'P 1'
#
loop_
_entity.id
_entity.type
_entity.pdbx_description
1 polymer ?
#
loop_
_entity_poly.entity_id
_entity_poly.type
_entity_poly.pdbx_seq_one_letter_code
_entity_poly.pdbx_strand_id
1 'polypeptide(L)'
;MIPENTAQSALIAQRSGADVVEIDVSVTTDGGVYAFHDGLERHLLGCSTNLTEQRSDQVDQLRYAYGQLAGRPMRVQRLEQVLLALRGTSTEVHLDRAWRWWPQVLPVLARLDMDDQLVIKTPASDACLADLLRAQPTPRVAAICTDAAQVQAALEAAVPVHILELVQRSVDDTTADLVGHVHRAGRLTMVNAEVVGAPLWGGLDDERSVLEDPADGWGKLIGMGFDYVQTDFPWLFVQYRDSLEKGGSGGGSALHFASSHHG
;
A
#
# COMPACT_ATOMS: atom_id res chain seq x y z
N MET A 1 -8.43 14.85 -12.79
CA MET A 1 -8.29 13.77 -11.78
C MET A 1 -7.68 12.56 -12.50
N ILE A 2 -6.75 11.86 -11.88
CA ILE A 2 -6.10 10.67 -12.44
C ILE A 2 -6.57 9.47 -11.61
N PRO A 3 -7.04 8.39 -12.26
CA PRO A 3 -7.50 7.22 -11.55
C PRO A 3 -6.37 6.54 -10.77
N GLU A 4 -6.71 6.02 -9.61
CA GLU A 4 -5.85 5.15 -8.80
C GLU A 4 -5.40 3.90 -9.57
N ASN A 5 -4.42 3.20 -9.05
CA ASN A 5 -3.94 1.93 -9.62
C ASN A 5 -3.56 2.03 -11.12
N THR A 6 -2.98 3.17 -11.53
CA THR A 6 -2.48 3.39 -12.88
C THR A 6 -1.01 3.79 -12.88
N ALA A 7 -0.30 3.54 -13.98
CA ALA A 7 1.07 4.01 -14.16
C ALA A 7 1.19 5.53 -13.99
N GLN A 8 0.13 6.27 -14.33
CA GLN A 8 0.09 7.72 -14.23
C GLN A 8 -0.02 8.18 -12.78
N SER A 9 -0.92 7.58 -11.97
CA SER A 9 -1.03 7.90 -10.55
C SER A 9 0.25 7.52 -9.80
N ALA A 10 0.81 6.35 -10.08
CA ALA A 10 2.06 5.88 -9.51
C ALA A 10 3.24 6.85 -9.79
N LEU A 11 3.39 7.29 -11.05
CA LEU A 11 4.41 8.28 -11.42
C LEU A 11 4.17 9.66 -10.79
N ILE A 12 2.93 10.06 -10.58
CA ILE A 12 2.61 11.31 -9.89
C ILE A 12 2.96 11.21 -8.42
N ALA A 13 2.60 10.14 -7.75
CA ALA A 13 2.98 9.90 -6.36
C ALA A 13 4.52 9.95 -6.19
N GLN A 14 5.25 9.22 -7.03
CA GLN A 14 6.70 9.23 -7.07
C GLN A 14 7.27 10.65 -7.27
N ARG A 15 6.75 11.40 -8.23
CA ARG A 15 7.19 12.78 -8.48
C ARG A 15 6.78 13.77 -7.39
N SER A 16 5.78 13.43 -6.61
CA SER A 16 5.37 14.19 -5.41
C SER A 16 6.26 13.92 -4.21
N GLY A 17 7.25 13.02 -4.33
CA GLY A 17 8.22 12.69 -3.29
C GLY A 17 7.84 11.49 -2.45
N ALA A 18 6.85 10.68 -2.87
CA ALA A 18 6.56 9.42 -2.21
C ALA A 18 7.73 8.44 -2.39
N ASP A 19 8.22 7.90 -1.29
CA ASP A 19 9.28 6.88 -1.28
C ASP A 19 8.70 5.50 -1.67
N VAL A 20 7.39 5.32 -1.42
CA VAL A 20 6.65 4.09 -1.68
C VAL A 20 5.35 4.41 -2.42
N VAL A 21 4.95 3.53 -3.33
CA VAL A 21 3.64 3.56 -4.00
C VAL A 21 2.93 2.24 -3.72
N GLU A 22 1.69 2.31 -3.27
CA GLU A 22 0.85 1.14 -3.08
C GLU A 22 0.00 0.89 -4.33
N ILE A 23 -0.16 -0.39 -4.71
CA ILE A 23 -0.94 -0.85 -5.87
C ILE A 23 -1.76 -2.08 -5.46
N ASP A 24 -3.07 -1.97 -5.63
CA ASP A 24 -3.99 -3.10 -5.48
C ASP A 24 -3.91 -4.07 -6.65
N VAL A 25 -4.01 -5.35 -6.36
CA VAL A 25 -3.97 -6.41 -7.38
C VAL A 25 -5.30 -7.12 -7.47
N SER A 26 -5.82 -7.26 -8.69
CA SER A 26 -6.98 -8.07 -9.02
C SER A 26 -6.66 -9.04 -10.16
N VAL A 27 -7.33 -10.21 -10.16
CA VAL A 27 -7.12 -11.25 -11.17
C VAL A 27 -8.44 -11.66 -11.80
N THR A 28 -8.48 -11.70 -13.13
CA THR A 28 -9.65 -12.13 -13.92
C THR A 28 -9.85 -13.64 -13.88
N THR A 29 -11.03 -14.10 -14.32
CA THR A 29 -11.41 -15.53 -14.36
C THR A 29 -10.49 -16.40 -15.24
N ASP A 30 -9.80 -15.78 -16.21
CA ASP A 30 -8.83 -16.45 -17.10
C ASP A 30 -7.36 -16.16 -16.72
N GLY A 31 -7.13 -15.61 -15.51
CA GLY A 31 -5.80 -15.44 -14.93
C GLY A 31 -5.05 -14.18 -15.35
N GLY A 32 -5.70 -13.22 -15.99
CA GLY A 32 -5.10 -11.91 -16.27
C GLY A 32 -4.92 -11.09 -14.99
N VAL A 33 -3.73 -10.53 -14.77
CA VAL A 33 -3.38 -9.78 -13.56
C VAL A 33 -3.43 -8.27 -13.85
N TYR A 34 -4.20 -7.54 -13.06
CA TYR A 34 -4.47 -6.11 -13.23
C TYR A 34 -4.14 -5.32 -11.96
N ALA A 35 -3.77 -4.06 -12.15
CA ALA A 35 -3.70 -3.08 -11.08
C ALA A 35 -5.11 -2.47 -10.92
N PHE A 36 -5.84 -2.91 -9.90
CA PHE A 36 -7.20 -2.45 -9.63
C PHE A 36 -7.69 -2.92 -8.27
N HIS A 37 -8.39 -2.06 -7.54
CA HIS A 37 -9.07 -2.40 -6.30
C HIS A 37 -10.45 -3.01 -6.62
N ASP A 38 -10.57 -4.35 -6.51
CA ASP A 38 -11.85 -5.03 -6.72
C ASP A 38 -12.91 -4.57 -5.70
N GLY A 39 -14.12 -4.35 -6.22
CA GLY A 39 -15.23 -3.77 -5.46
C GLY A 39 -15.48 -2.30 -5.77
N LEU A 40 -14.55 -1.60 -6.44
CA LEU A 40 -14.71 -0.21 -6.86
C LEU A 40 -15.19 -0.03 -8.31
N GLU A 41 -15.54 -1.12 -9.01
CA GLU A 41 -15.93 -1.09 -10.42
C GLU A 41 -17.08 -0.14 -10.71
N ARG A 42 -18.08 -0.12 -9.82
CA ARG A 42 -19.23 0.76 -9.99
C ARG A 42 -18.84 2.23 -9.90
N HIS A 43 -17.96 2.56 -8.97
CA HIS A 43 -17.51 3.92 -8.72
C HIS A 43 -16.53 4.38 -9.80
N LEU A 44 -15.52 3.58 -10.10
CA LEU A 44 -14.43 3.96 -10.98
C LEU A 44 -14.71 3.75 -12.46
N LEU A 45 -15.51 2.72 -12.80
CA LEU A 45 -15.72 2.27 -14.18
C LEU A 45 -17.17 2.39 -14.63
N GLY A 46 -18.12 2.67 -13.72
CA GLY A 46 -19.55 2.60 -14.03
C GLY A 46 -20.04 1.19 -14.34
N CYS A 47 -19.28 0.16 -14.00
CA CYS A 47 -19.57 -1.25 -14.23
C CYS A 47 -20.12 -1.89 -12.96
N SER A 48 -21.15 -2.74 -13.07
CA SER A 48 -21.72 -3.46 -11.91
C SER A 48 -21.12 -4.84 -11.66
N THR A 49 -20.35 -5.37 -12.61
CA THR A 49 -19.71 -6.69 -12.51
C THR A 49 -18.30 -6.54 -11.97
N ASN A 50 -17.99 -7.31 -10.93
CA ASN A 50 -16.65 -7.30 -10.34
C ASN A 50 -15.61 -7.73 -11.37
N LEU A 51 -14.44 -7.08 -11.36
CA LEU A 51 -13.35 -7.39 -12.29
C LEU A 51 -12.92 -8.86 -12.18
N THR A 52 -12.93 -9.41 -10.98
CA THR A 52 -12.56 -10.81 -10.72
C THR A 52 -13.57 -11.83 -11.28
N GLU A 53 -14.75 -11.39 -11.71
CA GLU A 53 -15.78 -12.20 -12.36
C GLU A 53 -15.74 -12.08 -13.89
N GLN A 54 -14.87 -11.22 -14.43
CA GLN A 54 -14.75 -10.96 -15.87
C GLN A 54 -13.54 -11.68 -16.46
N ARG A 55 -13.52 -11.79 -17.78
CA ARG A 55 -12.37 -12.26 -18.54
C ARG A 55 -11.46 -11.10 -18.92
N SER A 56 -10.21 -11.38 -19.19
CA SER A 56 -9.21 -10.39 -19.59
C SER A 56 -9.63 -9.55 -20.79
N ASP A 57 -10.25 -10.17 -21.82
CA ASP A 57 -10.70 -9.48 -23.01
C ASP A 57 -11.83 -8.48 -22.73
N GLN A 58 -12.64 -8.72 -21.70
CA GLN A 58 -13.66 -7.77 -21.23
C GLN A 58 -13.01 -6.62 -20.44
N VAL A 59 -12.12 -6.95 -19.48
CA VAL A 59 -11.42 -5.95 -18.66
C VAL A 59 -10.56 -5.01 -19.51
N ASP A 60 -9.89 -5.50 -20.54
CA ASP A 60 -9.09 -4.69 -21.48
C ASP A 60 -9.91 -3.63 -22.22
N GLN A 61 -11.26 -3.76 -22.27
CA GLN A 61 -12.16 -2.76 -22.84
C GLN A 61 -12.68 -1.73 -21.84
N LEU A 62 -12.55 -2.02 -20.52
CA LEU A 62 -13.04 -1.13 -19.48
C LEU A 62 -12.28 0.20 -19.49
N ARG A 63 -13.03 1.27 -19.21
CA ARG A 63 -12.49 2.62 -19.12
C ARG A 63 -12.92 3.25 -17.82
N TYR A 64 -12.04 4.02 -17.25
CA TYR A 64 -12.39 4.83 -16.10
C TYR A 64 -13.47 5.86 -16.46
N ALA A 65 -14.42 6.06 -15.55
CA ALA A 65 -15.48 7.04 -15.70
C ALA A 65 -14.93 8.49 -15.73
N TYR A 66 -13.73 8.68 -15.21
CA TYR A 66 -13.00 9.94 -15.23
C TYR A 66 -11.52 9.68 -15.55
N GLY A 67 -10.79 10.75 -15.78
CA GLY A 67 -9.38 10.65 -16.16
C GLY A 67 -9.19 10.45 -17.67
N GLN A 68 -8.35 11.32 -18.22
CA GLN A 68 -8.00 11.28 -19.63
C GLN A 68 -6.48 11.40 -19.80
N LEU A 69 -5.93 10.64 -20.71
CA LEU A 69 -4.55 10.77 -21.16
C LEU A 69 -4.54 11.10 -22.64
N ALA A 70 -3.97 12.25 -22.98
CA ALA A 70 -3.95 12.78 -24.37
C ALA A 70 -5.35 12.83 -25.02
N GLY A 71 -6.35 13.27 -24.23
CA GLY A 71 -7.75 13.41 -24.71
C GLY A 71 -8.51 12.09 -24.86
N ARG A 72 -7.96 10.97 -24.40
CA ARG A 72 -8.62 9.65 -24.43
C ARG A 72 -8.88 9.15 -23.01
N PRO A 73 -10.06 8.53 -22.74
CA PRO A 73 -10.34 7.90 -21.47
C PRO A 73 -9.27 6.89 -21.09
N MET A 74 -8.84 6.92 -19.84
CA MET A 74 -7.88 5.95 -19.31
C MET A 74 -8.53 4.58 -19.21
N ARG A 75 -7.75 3.54 -19.33
CA ARG A 75 -8.18 2.14 -19.21
C ARG A 75 -7.63 1.51 -17.95
N VAL A 76 -8.31 0.48 -17.48
CA VAL A 76 -7.72 -0.44 -16.48
C VAL A 76 -6.43 -1.02 -17.07
N GLN A 77 -5.38 -1.04 -16.28
CA GLN A 77 -4.04 -1.45 -16.73
C GLN A 77 -3.65 -2.81 -16.17
N ARG A 78 -2.92 -3.58 -16.96
CA ARG A 78 -2.25 -4.77 -16.48
C ARG A 78 -1.24 -4.39 -15.39
N LEU A 79 -1.11 -5.21 -14.34
CA LEU A 79 -0.14 -4.98 -13.27
C LEU A 79 1.27 -4.72 -13.82
N GLU A 80 1.71 -5.56 -14.76
CA GLU A 80 3.01 -5.42 -15.42
C GLU A 80 3.24 -4.03 -16.03
N GLN A 81 2.23 -3.41 -16.64
CA GLN A 81 2.34 -2.09 -17.24
C GLN A 81 2.59 -1.00 -16.18
N VAL A 82 1.94 -1.12 -15.04
CA VAL A 82 2.11 -0.18 -13.93
C VAL A 82 3.49 -0.34 -13.30
N LEU A 83 3.91 -1.56 -13.03
CA LEU A 83 5.22 -1.84 -12.43
C LEU A 83 6.38 -1.41 -13.33
N LEU A 84 6.28 -1.66 -14.63
CA LEU A 84 7.31 -1.23 -15.59
C LEU A 84 7.48 0.30 -15.65
N ALA A 85 6.45 1.08 -15.33
CA ALA A 85 6.57 2.54 -15.27
C ALA A 85 7.44 3.02 -14.09
N LEU A 86 7.54 2.23 -13.02
CA LEU A 86 8.34 2.52 -11.83
C LEU A 86 9.69 1.78 -11.82
N ARG A 87 9.90 0.85 -12.76
CA ARG A 87 11.11 0.03 -12.80
C ARG A 87 12.37 0.89 -12.90
N GLY A 88 13.33 0.63 -12.01
CA GLY A 88 14.62 1.33 -11.97
C GLY A 88 14.55 2.74 -11.36
N THR A 89 13.39 3.16 -10.84
CA THR A 89 13.31 4.31 -9.94
C THR A 89 13.72 3.90 -8.53
N SER A 90 13.91 4.88 -7.64
CA SER A 90 14.17 4.63 -6.22
C SER A 90 12.91 4.30 -5.41
N THR A 91 11.73 4.37 -6.03
CA THR A 91 10.43 4.18 -5.37
C THR A 91 10.17 2.71 -5.14
N GLU A 92 9.91 2.33 -3.91
CA GLU A 92 9.43 1.00 -3.54
C GLU A 92 7.95 0.84 -3.93
N VAL A 93 7.52 -0.38 -4.25
CA VAL A 93 6.12 -0.65 -4.62
C VAL A 93 5.55 -1.72 -3.70
N HIS A 94 4.51 -1.35 -2.97
CA HIS A 94 3.72 -2.27 -2.14
C HIS A 94 2.55 -2.82 -2.94
N LEU A 95 2.45 -4.15 -3.04
CA LEU A 95 1.36 -4.84 -3.73
C LEU A 95 0.36 -5.35 -2.72
N ASP A 96 -0.81 -4.69 -2.66
CA ASP A 96 -1.91 -5.10 -1.82
C ASP A 96 -2.83 -6.09 -2.53
N ARG A 97 -3.60 -6.88 -1.76
CA ARG A 97 -4.56 -7.88 -2.23
C ARG A 97 -3.98 -9.04 -3.05
N ALA A 98 -2.67 -9.03 -3.37
CA ALA A 98 -1.99 -10.06 -4.15
C ALA A 98 -2.08 -11.47 -3.52
N TRP A 99 -2.23 -11.56 -2.18
CA TRP A 99 -2.31 -12.82 -1.45
C TRP A 99 -3.43 -13.76 -1.88
N ARG A 100 -4.46 -13.23 -2.53
CA ARG A 100 -5.58 -14.02 -3.04
C ARG A 100 -5.21 -14.86 -4.27
N TRP A 101 -4.12 -14.50 -4.95
CA TRP A 101 -3.79 -15.04 -6.28
C TRP A 101 -2.29 -15.28 -6.50
N TRP A 102 -1.57 -15.81 -5.49
CA TRP A 102 -0.15 -16.09 -5.63
C TRP A 102 0.23 -16.85 -6.90
N PRO A 103 -0.52 -17.91 -7.33
CA PRO A 103 -0.17 -18.66 -8.54
C PRO A 103 -0.19 -17.83 -9.82
N GLN A 104 -1.00 -16.78 -9.89
CA GLN A 104 -1.09 -15.89 -11.06
C GLN A 104 -0.13 -14.72 -10.95
N VAL A 105 0.03 -14.17 -9.75
CA VAL A 105 0.80 -12.93 -9.51
C VAL A 105 2.30 -13.19 -9.52
N LEU A 106 2.80 -14.17 -8.76
CA LEU A 106 4.24 -14.42 -8.62
C LEU A 106 4.95 -14.65 -9.96
N PRO A 107 4.38 -15.39 -10.94
CA PRO A 107 5.00 -15.52 -12.28
C PRO A 107 5.09 -14.20 -13.06
N VAL A 108 4.19 -13.22 -12.79
CA VAL A 108 4.29 -11.88 -13.38
C VAL A 108 5.46 -11.14 -12.75
N LEU A 109 5.57 -11.14 -11.41
CA LEU A 109 6.64 -10.45 -10.70
C LEU A 109 8.02 -11.00 -11.08
N ALA A 110 8.17 -12.31 -11.13
CA ALA A 110 9.45 -12.98 -11.48
C ALA A 110 9.99 -12.60 -12.87
N ARG A 111 9.12 -12.20 -13.82
CA ARG A 111 9.55 -11.77 -15.15
C ARG A 111 10.04 -10.32 -15.19
N LEU A 112 9.74 -9.53 -14.16
CA LEU A 112 10.03 -8.09 -14.15
C LEU A 112 11.42 -7.76 -13.64
N ASP A 113 12.06 -8.68 -12.92
CA ASP A 113 13.37 -8.44 -12.30
C ASP A 113 13.35 -7.16 -11.44
N MET A 114 12.38 -7.11 -10.51
CA MET A 114 12.13 -5.96 -9.62
C MET A 114 12.06 -6.37 -8.14
N ASP A 115 12.54 -7.56 -7.76
CA ASP A 115 12.36 -8.12 -6.43
C ASP A 115 12.83 -7.19 -5.30
N ASP A 116 13.93 -6.46 -5.52
CA ASP A 116 14.47 -5.50 -4.55
C ASP A 116 13.59 -4.24 -4.39
N GLN A 117 12.71 -3.99 -5.36
CA GLN A 117 11.82 -2.83 -5.42
C GLN A 117 10.40 -3.15 -4.95
N LEU A 118 10.08 -4.46 -4.82
CA LEU A 118 8.73 -4.92 -4.51
C LEU A 118 8.58 -5.35 -3.05
N VAL A 119 7.45 -5.02 -2.47
CA VAL A 119 6.94 -5.56 -1.22
C VAL A 119 5.54 -6.12 -1.48
N ILE A 120 5.28 -7.35 -1.08
CA ILE A 120 3.96 -7.96 -1.17
C ILE A 120 3.30 -7.96 0.20
N LYS A 121 2.02 -7.54 0.25
CA LYS A 121 1.25 -7.51 1.49
C LYS A 121 0.43 -8.80 1.64
N THR A 122 0.23 -9.23 2.88
CA THR A 122 -0.62 -10.37 3.23
C THR A 122 -1.20 -10.19 4.63
N PRO A 123 -2.47 -10.57 4.90
CA PRO A 123 -2.98 -10.64 6.26
C PRO A 123 -2.14 -11.60 7.12
N ALA A 124 -1.91 -11.26 8.38
CA ALA A 124 -1.17 -12.08 9.34
C ALA A 124 -2.04 -13.18 9.98
N SER A 125 -3.00 -13.74 9.23
CA SER A 125 -3.75 -14.92 9.65
C SER A 125 -2.96 -16.20 9.37
N ASP A 126 -3.19 -17.24 10.18
CA ASP A 126 -2.51 -18.54 10.03
C ASP A 126 -2.64 -19.10 8.60
N ALA A 127 -3.82 -18.97 8.00
CA ALA A 127 -4.08 -19.44 6.64
C ALA A 127 -3.24 -18.67 5.61
N CYS A 128 -3.22 -17.33 5.69
CA CYS A 128 -2.48 -16.49 4.76
C CYS A 128 -0.96 -16.67 4.91
N LEU A 129 -0.46 -16.78 6.14
CA LEU A 129 0.95 -17.05 6.41
C LEU A 129 1.37 -18.45 5.91
N ALA A 130 0.49 -19.47 6.06
CA ALA A 130 0.73 -20.78 5.50
C ALA A 130 0.71 -20.79 3.96
N ASP A 131 -0.18 -20.02 3.33
CA ASP A 131 -0.20 -19.84 1.87
C ASP A 131 1.07 -19.14 1.37
N LEU A 132 1.51 -18.10 2.07
CA LEU A 132 2.75 -17.38 1.78
C LEU A 132 3.96 -18.31 1.88
N LEU A 133 4.03 -19.15 2.93
CA LEU A 133 5.11 -20.13 3.09
C LEU A 133 5.15 -21.13 1.92
N ARG A 134 3.99 -21.54 1.42
CA ARG A 134 3.90 -22.43 0.23
C ARG A 134 4.28 -21.71 -1.05
N ALA A 135 3.93 -20.45 -1.17
CA ALA A 135 4.19 -19.64 -2.37
C ALA A 135 5.67 -19.27 -2.53
N GLN A 136 6.42 -19.16 -1.42
CA GLN A 136 7.85 -18.81 -1.38
C GLN A 136 8.20 -17.60 -2.27
N PRO A 137 7.60 -16.43 -2.03
CA PRO A 137 7.86 -15.24 -2.84
C PRO A 137 9.30 -14.76 -2.65
N THR A 138 9.88 -14.19 -3.71
CA THR A 138 11.18 -13.52 -3.67
C THR A 138 11.11 -12.08 -3.17
N PRO A 139 10.07 -11.27 -3.48
CA PRO A 139 9.94 -9.94 -2.91
C PRO A 139 9.84 -9.93 -1.39
N ARG A 140 10.15 -8.79 -0.78
CA ARG A 140 9.94 -8.58 0.64
C ARG A 140 8.45 -8.71 1.01
N VAL A 141 8.18 -9.03 2.27
CA VAL A 141 6.82 -9.28 2.76
C VAL A 141 6.45 -8.25 3.81
N ALA A 142 5.26 -7.68 3.67
CA ALA A 142 4.57 -6.92 4.70
C ALA A 142 3.35 -7.71 5.21
N ALA A 143 3.22 -7.85 6.53
CA ALA A 143 2.09 -8.54 7.16
C ALA A 143 1.11 -7.52 7.75
N ILE A 144 -0.18 -7.62 7.36
CA ILE A 144 -1.27 -6.79 7.89
C ILE A 144 -1.76 -7.42 9.18
N CYS A 145 -1.62 -6.70 10.30
CA CYS A 145 -1.91 -7.16 11.66
C CYS A 145 -2.99 -6.29 12.29
N THR A 146 -4.10 -6.90 12.70
CA THR A 146 -5.24 -6.21 13.31
C THR A 146 -5.29 -6.32 14.85
N ASP A 147 -4.41 -7.14 15.42
CA ASP A 147 -4.27 -7.33 16.86
C ASP A 147 -2.87 -7.84 17.24
N ALA A 148 -2.58 -7.88 18.55
CA ALA A 148 -1.29 -8.30 19.07
C ALA A 148 -0.98 -9.79 18.81
N ALA A 149 -2.00 -10.65 18.70
CA ALA A 149 -1.77 -12.06 18.38
C ALA A 149 -1.28 -12.24 16.96
N GLN A 150 -1.83 -11.47 16.02
CA GLN A 150 -1.37 -11.44 14.62
C GLN A 150 0.04 -10.84 14.49
N VAL A 151 0.38 -9.83 15.29
CA VAL A 151 1.76 -9.32 15.35
C VAL A 151 2.72 -10.44 15.78
N GLN A 152 2.38 -11.18 16.84
CA GLN A 152 3.21 -12.29 17.31
C GLN A 152 3.32 -13.40 16.26
N ALA A 153 2.20 -13.78 15.60
CA ALA A 153 2.19 -14.77 14.54
C ALA A 153 3.08 -14.35 13.34
N ALA A 154 3.04 -13.07 12.96
CA ALA A 154 3.89 -12.53 11.90
C ALA A 154 5.39 -12.55 12.28
N LEU A 155 5.72 -12.23 13.51
CA LEU A 155 7.10 -12.25 14.01
C LEU A 155 7.67 -13.67 14.11
N GLU A 156 6.84 -14.66 14.41
CA GLU A 156 7.21 -16.09 14.54
C GLU A 156 7.05 -16.87 13.21
N ALA A 157 6.55 -16.23 12.15
CA ALA A 157 6.30 -16.89 10.88
C ALA A 157 7.58 -17.52 10.32
N ALA A 158 7.46 -18.72 9.76
CA ALA A 158 8.56 -19.43 9.12
C ALA A 158 9.05 -18.76 7.81
N VAL A 159 8.22 -17.88 7.23
CA VAL A 159 8.59 -17.01 6.13
C VAL A 159 9.05 -15.65 6.68
N PRO A 160 10.12 -15.04 6.14
CA PRO A 160 10.61 -13.78 6.65
C PRO A 160 9.59 -12.64 6.36
N VAL A 161 8.93 -12.14 7.40
CA VAL A 161 8.15 -10.90 7.36
C VAL A 161 9.10 -9.74 7.67
N HIS A 162 9.11 -8.70 6.83
CA HIS A 162 10.01 -7.56 6.93
C HIS A 162 9.36 -6.32 7.54
N ILE A 163 8.08 -6.12 7.21
CA ILE A 163 7.28 -4.98 7.62
C ILE A 163 6.00 -5.50 8.26
N LEU A 164 5.56 -4.89 9.36
CA LEU A 164 4.25 -5.15 9.94
C LEU A 164 3.39 -3.90 9.78
N GLU A 165 2.33 -4.02 8.99
CA GLU A 165 1.29 -3.01 8.89
C GLU A 165 0.32 -3.20 10.05
N LEU A 166 0.33 -2.25 10.97
CA LEU A 166 -0.53 -2.31 12.15
C LEU A 166 -1.86 -1.61 11.82
N VAL A 167 -2.98 -2.29 12.03
CA VAL A 167 -4.32 -1.76 11.79
C VAL A 167 -5.09 -1.77 13.11
N GLN A 168 -5.30 -0.60 13.69
CA GLN A 168 -6.03 -0.44 14.96
C GLN A 168 -7.14 0.60 14.81
N ARG A 169 -8.22 0.44 15.59
CA ARG A 169 -9.32 1.41 15.61
C ARG A 169 -9.11 2.54 16.62
N SER A 170 -8.33 2.31 17.64
CA SER A 170 -8.04 3.29 18.69
C SER A 170 -6.56 3.33 18.98
N VAL A 171 -6.10 4.47 19.44
CA VAL A 171 -4.76 4.67 19.97
C VAL A 171 -4.84 4.70 21.50
N ASP A 172 -4.01 3.93 22.14
CA ASP A 172 -3.85 3.90 23.57
C ASP A 172 -2.35 3.77 23.95
N ASP A 173 -2.06 3.74 25.24
CA ASP A 173 -0.68 3.67 25.74
C ASP A 173 0.06 2.41 25.28
N THR A 174 -0.66 1.36 24.86
CA THR A 174 -0.05 0.10 24.39
C THR A 174 0.39 0.17 22.92
N THR A 175 -0.06 1.16 22.17
CA THR A 175 0.26 1.30 20.73
C THR A 175 1.75 1.55 20.50
N ALA A 176 2.34 2.49 21.24
CA ALA A 176 3.78 2.76 21.14
C ALA A 176 4.62 1.56 21.63
N ASP A 177 4.13 0.83 22.64
CA ASP A 177 4.76 -0.39 23.11
C ASP A 177 4.77 -1.48 22.04
N LEU A 178 3.68 -1.59 21.26
CA LEU A 178 3.56 -2.53 20.15
C LEU A 178 4.54 -2.20 19.01
N VAL A 179 4.65 -0.92 18.62
CA VAL A 179 5.64 -0.45 17.66
C VAL A 179 7.06 -0.79 18.17
N GLY A 180 7.37 -0.45 19.42
CA GLY A 180 8.65 -0.79 20.02
C GLY A 180 8.91 -2.29 20.10
N HIS A 181 7.88 -3.12 20.28
CA HIS A 181 8.01 -4.59 20.25
C HIS A 181 8.44 -5.10 18.86
N VAL A 182 7.82 -4.60 17.79
CA VAL A 182 8.17 -4.92 16.41
C VAL A 182 9.61 -4.52 16.10
N HIS A 183 10.02 -3.32 16.51
CA HIS A 183 11.39 -2.83 16.32
C HIS A 183 12.43 -3.68 17.06
N ARG A 184 12.14 -4.12 18.29
CA ARG A 184 13.05 -5.03 19.04
C ARG A 184 13.24 -6.37 18.35
N ALA A 185 12.26 -6.81 17.56
CA ALA A 185 12.37 -8.00 16.72
C ALA A 185 13.10 -7.74 15.38
N GLY A 186 13.61 -6.51 15.16
CA GLY A 186 14.34 -6.14 13.96
C GLY A 186 13.45 -6.02 12.70
N ARG A 187 12.17 -5.66 12.90
CA ARG A 187 11.20 -5.45 11.81
C ARG A 187 10.77 -4.00 11.74
N LEU A 188 10.27 -3.58 10.57
CA LEU A 188 9.74 -2.24 10.34
C LEU A 188 8.22 -2.22 10.56
N THR A 189 7.70 -1.04 10.86
CA THR A 189 6.28 -0.82 11.13
C THR A 189 5.66 0.09 10.09
N MET A 190 4.43 -0.21 9.70
CA MET A 190 3.65 0.59 8.77
C MET A 190 2.30 0.92 9.37
N VAL A 191 1.81 2.11 9.09
CA VAL A 191 0.46 2.57 9.41
C VAL A 191 -0.23 3.13 8.18
N ASN A 192 -1.54 2.86 8.05
CA ASN A 192 -2.38 3.46 7.04
C ASN A 192 -3.13 4.65 7.66
N ALA A 193 -2.88 5.87 7.18
CA ALA A 193 -3.54 7.11 7.60
C ALA A 193 -4.74 7.46 6.71
N GLU A 194 -5.05 6.68 5.68
CA GLU A 194 -6.21 6.91 4.82
C GLU A 194 -7.52 6.72 5.60
N VAL A 195 -8.54 7.45 5.17
CA VAL A 195 -9.90 7.30 5.74
C VAL A 195 -10.66 6.22 4.95
N VAL A 196 -10.65 5.00 5.45
CA VAL A 196 -11.34 3.86 4.82
C VAL A 196 -12.61 3.54 5.62
N GLY A 197 -13.69 4.27 5.34
CA GLY A 197 -15.04 4.03 5.88
C GLY A 197 -15.22 4.41 7.35
N ALA A 198 -14.44 3.87 8.27
CA ALA A 198 -14.47 4.23 9.69
C ALA A 198 -13.07 4.69 10.13
N PRO A 199 -12.99 5.69 11.04
CA PRO A 199 -11.69 6.17 11.50
C PRO A 199 -10.84 5.03 12.06
N LEU A 200 -9.61 4.94 11.57
CA LEU A 200 -8.54 4.15 12.16
C LEU A 200 -7.72 5.04 13.09
N TRP A 201 -6.95 4.43 13.97
CA TRP A 201 -6.01 5.13 14.86
C TRP A 201 -6.64 6.25 15.72
N GLY A 202 -7.92 6.11 16.09
CA GLY A 202 -8.62 7.14 16.84
C GLY A 202 -8.78 8.47 16.09
N GLY A 203 -8.75 8.43 14.76
CA GLY A 203 -8.79 9.60 13.89
C GLY A 203 -7.45 10.33 13.76
N LEU A 204 -6.32 9.62 13.94
CA LEU A 204 -5.01 10.11 13.51
C LEU A 204 -4.84 9.76 12.03
N ASP A 205 -5.48 10.51 11.16
CA ASP A 205 -5.68 10.20 9.76
C ASP A 205 -5.38 11.40 8.84
N ASP A 206 -5.54 11.17 7.55
CA ASP A 206 -5.33 12.16 6.52
C ASP A 206 -6.30 13.34 6.63
N GLU A 207 -7.58 13.09 6.97
CA GLU A 207 -8.57 14.19 7.09
C GLU A 207 -8.18 15.14 8.20
N ARG A 208 -7.81 14.63 9.38
CA ARG A 208 -7.32 15.46 10.49
C ARG A 208 -6.04 16.21 10.09
N SER A 209 -5.11 15.52 9.44
CA SER A 209 -3.83 16.11 9.07
C SER A 209 -3.95 17.22 8.04
N VAL A 210 -4.88 17.08 7.08
CA VAL A 210 -5.05 18.03 5.97
C VAL A 210 -6.01 19.15 6.32
N LEU A 211 -7.08 18.86 7.08
CA LEU A 211 -8.16 19.83 7.36
C LEU A 211 -7.95 20.57 8.69
N GLU A 212 -7.21 20.00 9.63
CA GLU A 212 -6.98 20.60 10.94
C GLU A 212 -5.48 20.95 11.11
N ASP A 213 -4.67 20.01 11.60
CA ASP A 213 -3.23 20.22 11.83
C ASP A 213 -2.44 18.94 11.52
N PRO A 214 -1.45 18.97 10.62
CA PRO A 214 -0.58 17.80 10.35
C PRO A 214 0.10 17.24 11.60
N ALA A 215 0.39 18.06 12.59
CA ALA A 215 1.00 17.62 13.84
C ALA A 215 0.05 16.76 14.69
N ASP A 216 -1.26 16.99 14.59
CA ASP A 216 -2.28 16.28 15.34
C ASP A 216 -2.72 14.94 14.69
N GLY A 217 -2.43 14.75 13.41
CA GLY A 217 -2.62 13.49 12.69
C GLY A 217 -1.28 12.80 12.43
N TRP A 218 -0.66 13.06 11.29
CA TRP A 218 0.61 12.44 10.86
C TRP A 218 1.74 12.62 11.87
N GLY A 219 1.82 13.79 12.53
CA GLY A 219 2.87 14.07 13.52
C GLY A 219 2.80 13.11 14.71
N LYS A 220 1.61 12.75 15.17
CA LYS A 220 1.43 11.77 16.24
C LYS A 220 1.81 10.36 15.79
N LEU A 221 1.45 9.96 14.56
CA LEU A 221 1.87 8.66 13.99
C LEU A 221 3.39 8.57 13.88
N ILE A 222 4.04 9.62 13.37
CA ILE A 222 5.51 9.73 13.33
C ILE A 222 6.10 9.64 14.74
N GLY A 223 5.50 10.37 15.71
CA GLY A 223 5.94 10.37 17.11
C GLY A 223 5.81 9.02 17.81
N MET A 224 4.93 8.13 17.36
CA MET A 224 4.82 6.73 17.83
C MET A 224 5.95 5.85 17.28
N GLY A 225 6.71 6.31 16.29
CA GLY A 225 7.85 5.60 15.73
C GLY A 225 7.54 4.74 14.49
N PHE A 226 6.42 4.95 13.81
CA PHE A 226 6.17 4.24 12.55
C PHE A 226 7.21 4.59 11.49
N ASP A 227 7.70 3.56 10.79
CA ASP A 227 8.68 3.70 9.72
C ASP A 227 8.02 4.07 8.39
N TYR A 228 6.79 3.62 8.17
CA TYR A 228 5.98 3.89 6.97
C TYR A 228 4.64 4.50 7.37
N VAL A 229 4.25 5.57 6.69
CA VAL A 229 2.90 6.15 6.77
C VAL A 229 2.30 6.16 5.38
N GLN A 230 1.21 5.41 5.17
CA GLN A 230 0.43 5.42 3.95
C GLN A 230 -0.55 6.58 3.97
N THR A 231 -0.63 7.36 2.89
CA THR A 231 -1.47 8.55 2.79
C THR A 231 -1.93 8.81 1.36
N ASP A 232 -3.14 9.36 1.22
CA ASP A 232 -3.67 9.85 -0.07
C ASP A 232 -3.09 11.21 -0.48
N PHE A 233 -2.37 11.89 0.42
CA PHE A 233 -1.85 13.24 0.21
C PHE A 233 -0.31 13.31 0.24
N PRO A 234 0.42 12.53 -0.59
CA PRO A 234 1.88 12.38 -0.48
C PRO A 234 2.61 13.72 -0.57
N TRP A 235 2.16 14.67 -1.40
CA TRP A 235 2.81 15.99 -1.53
C TRP A 235 2.68 16.85 -0.27
N LEU A 236 1.55 16.78 0.46
CA LEU A 236 1.36 17.49 1.72
C LEU A 236 2.15 16.83 2.84
N PHE A 237 2.11 15.51 2.87
CA PHE A 237 2.87 14.72 3.84
C PHE A 237 4.38 15.00 3.72
N VAL A 238 4.94 14.98 2.49
CA VAL A 238 6.35 15.27 2.23
C VAL A 238 6.72 16.67 2.69
N GLN A 239 5.88 17.67 2.41
CA GLN A 239 6.11 19.05 2.90
C GLN A 239 6.16 19.11 4.43
N TYR A 240 5.24 18.40 5.10
CA TYR A 240 5.22 18.33 6.56
C TYR A 240 6.46 17.61 7.10
N ARG A 241 6.78 16.43 6.61
CA ARG A 241 8.00 15.69 6.97
C ARG A 241 9.25 16.54 6.85
N ASP A 242 9.45 17.15 5.70
CA ASP A 242 10.64 17.97 5.41
C ASP A 242 10.72 19.20 6.33
N SER A 243 9.59 19.67 6.85
CA SER A 243 9.56 20.75 7.85
C SER A 243 10.08 20.30 9.21
N LEU A 244 9.80 19.05 9.60
CA LEU A 244 10.30 18.46 10.85
C LEU A 244 11.84 18.30 10.81
N GLU A 245 12.38 17.85 9.68
CA GLU A 245 13.83 17.69 9.50
C GLU A 245 14.58 19.03 9.59
N LYS A 246 14.00 20.09 9.03
CA LYS A 246 14.57 21.44 9.08
C LYS A 246 14.47 22.10 10.46
N GLY A 247 13.45 21.74 11.24
CA GLY A 247 13.25 22.24 12.62
C GLY A 247 14.02 21.48 13.68
N GLY A 248 14.47 20.26 13.40
CA GLY A 248 15.19 19.37 14.29
C GLY A 248 16.63 19.14 13.84
N SER A 249 17.56 19.97 14.28
CA SER A 249 18.99 19.65 14.17
C SER A 249 19.34 18.52 15.15
N GLY A 250 19.23 17.25 14.75
CA GLY A 250 19.72 16.11 15.52
C GLY A 250 18.95 14.80 15.34
N GLY A 251 19.49 13.91 14.51
CA GLY A 251 19.38 12.45 14.65
C GLY A 251 17.99 11.83 14.47
N GLY A 252 17.55 11.62 13.24
CA GLY A 252 16.37 10.85 12.94
C GLY A 252 16.67 9.75 11.92
N SER A 253 16.13 8.56 12.16
CA SER A 253 16.05 7.46 11.20
C SER A 253 15.28 7.92 9.95
N ALA A 254 15.68 7.46 8.78
CA ALA A 254 14.98 7.78 7.53
C ALA A 254 13.58 7.15 7.56
N LEU A 255 12.55 7.98 7.42
CA LEU A 255 11.15 7.56 7.32
C LEU A 255 10.83 7.21 5.86
N HIS A 256 10.21 6.06 5.63
CA HIS A 256 9.76 5.61 4.30
C HIS A 256 8.25 5.72 4.18
N PHE A 257 7.73 6.06 2.99
CA PHE A 257 6.33 6.41 2.83
C PHE A 257 5.65 5.70 1.66
N ALA A 258 4.47 5.13 1.95
CA ALA A 258 3.59 4.56 0.96
C ALA A 258 2.45 5.53 0.62
N SER A 259 2.11 5.68 -0.65
CA SER A 259 0.91 6.41 -1.08
C SER A 259 -0.01 5.50 -1.88
N SER A 260 -1.28 5.44 -1.48
CA SER A 260 -2.37 4.93 -2.29
C SER A 260 -3.27 6.10 -2.69
N HIS A 261 -3.94 6.01 -3.79
CA HIS A 261 -4.84 7.03 -4.27
C HIS A 261 -6.28 6.53 -4.27
N HIS A 262 -7.02 6.93 -3.23
CA HIS A 262 -8.48 6.93 -3.25
C HIS A 262 -8.92 8.38 -3.48
N GLY A 263 -9.53 8.68 -4.62
CA GLY A 263 -10.01 10.00 -4.94
C GLY A 263 -11.39 9.99 -5.56
#